data_796ddbdf1935abfec6f26fa26e458513
#
_entry.id   796ddbdf1935abfec6f26fa26e458513
#
_cell.length_a   1.000
_cell.length_b   1.000
_cell.length_c   1.000
_cell.angle_alpha   90.00
_cell.angle_beta   90.00
_cell.angle_gamma   90.00
#
_symmetry.space_group_name_H-M   'P 1'
#
loop_
_entity.id
_entity.type
_entity.pdbx_description
1 polymer ?
#
loop_
_entity_poly.entity_id
_entity_poly.type
_entity_poly.pdbx_seq_one_letter_code
_entity_poly.pdbx_strand_id
1 'polypeptide(L)'
;MINSFPSFFVRPVFYIGLVVVLKSKIFLRNLKSYGDTVIITGCTDGIGKSLTYSLIKHDVNLLLISRNEKELKNIKVDLLERNKNYKGRIECITFDYNENNFSSYKTIQEKIQKFDVGILINNVGVSYPHPLYFHEMETQLIERLVNVNLLSSYYMTKLVLPIMIKKKKGLILYTSSGVSALQSSPLYTIYASVKDAICSFANSLSVELKEYNIQIQCHIPLFIVTKLSKIRKASLFVPTPDMYAESAIKKMREGNILPYNVICSPYVFHKVQIYLYNCFPKFLFDVVSLASLKGVRQKALKKMMKSE
;
A
#
# COMPACT_ATOMS: atom_id res chain seq x y z
N MET A 1 10.23 4.42 -47.04
CA MET A 1 11.12 5.29 -46.23
C MET A 1 10.69 5.13 -44.78
N ILE A 2 11.35 4.26 -44.06
CA ILE A 2 11.11 3.95 -42.65
C ILE A 2 12.16 4.75 -41.89
N ASN A 3 11.77 5.88 -41.29
CA ASN A 3 12.64 6.69 -40.48
C ASN A 3 12.86 6.05 -39.13
N SER A 4 14.12 5.72 -38.90
CA SER A 4 14.74 5.25 -37.68
C SER A 4 14.39 6.15 -36.50
N PHE A 5 13.80 5.57 -35.44
CA PHE A 5 13.74 6.18 -34.12
C PHE A 5 15.17 6.32 -33.55
N PRO A 6 15.55 7.46 -33.02
CA PRO A 6 16.89 7.65 -32.49
C PRO A 6 17.07 6.86 -31.18
N SER A 7 18.19 6.19 -31.12
CA SER A 7 18.77 5.42 -30.02
C SER A 7 19.15 6.29 -28.81
N PHE A 8 18.19 6.99 -28.19
CA PHE A 8 18.43 7.90 -27.06
C PHE A 8 18.10 7.31 -25.67
N PHE A 9 17.76 6.02 -25.58
CA PHE A 9 17.42 5.38 -24.31
C PHE A 9 18.49 4.46 -23.72
N VAL A 10 19.74 4.56 -24.16
CA VAL A 10 20.88 3.90 -23.51
C VAL A 10 21.69 4.94 -22.75
N ARG A 11 21.18 5.45 -21.65
CA ARG A 11 21.91 6.23 -20.62
C ARG A 11 21.28 5.97 -19.26
N PRO A 12 22.00 5.94 -18.21
CA PRO A 12 23.21 5.26 -17.80
C PRO A 12 22.96 4.51 -16.49
N VAL A 13 22.90 3.22 -16.56
CA VAL A 13 22.84 2.35 -15.35
C VAL A 13 24.07 2.57 -14.44
N PHE A 14 25.16 3.12 -14.96
CA PHE A 14 26.38 3.41 -14.20
C PHE A 14 26.31 4.69 -13.32
N TYR A 15 25.51 5.69 -13.68
CA TYR A 15 25.37 6.89 -12.83
C TYR A 15 24.47 6.70 -11.63
N ILE A 16 23.53 5.77 -11.68
CA ILE A 16 22.63 5.45 -10.56
C ILE A 16 23.38 4.73 -9.43
N GLY A 17 24.39 3.92 -9.75
CA GLY A 17 25.23 3.23 -8.76
C GLY A 17 26.10 4.17 -7.92
N LEU A 18 26.60 5.25 -8.52
CA LEU A 18 27.52 6.18 -7.84
C LEU A 18 26.79 7.22 -6.96
N VAL A 19 25.57 7.59 -7.30
CA VAL A 19 24.75 8.53 -6.50
C VAL A 19 24.17 7.88 -5.25
N VAL A 20 24.02 6.55 -5.23
CA VAL A 20 23.55 5.80 -4.05
C VAL A 20 24.65 5.64 -2.98
N VAL A 21 25.91 5.80 -3.33
CA VAL A 21 27.06 5.63 -2.39
C VAL A 21 27.47 6.94 -1.71
N LEU A 22 27.08 8.09 -2.24
CA LEU A 22 27.19 9.32 -1.46
C LEU A 22 26.17 9.25 -0.33
N LYS A 23 26.62 8.82 0.86
CA LYS A 23 25.94 8.98 2.14
C LYS A 23 25.65 10.46 2.40
N SER A 24 24.71 11.08 1.67
CA SER A 24 23.98 12.18 2.22
C SER A 24 23.33 11.64 3.48
N LYS A 25 23.62 12.20 4.63
CA LYS A 25 22.87 11.93 5.88
C LYS A 25 21.43 12.23 5.54
N ILE A 26 20.65 11.18 5.16
CA ILE A 26 19.23 11.34 4.86
C ILE A 26 18.61 11.83 6.16
N PHE A 27 18.26 13.10 6.18
CA PHE A 27 17.62 13.70 7.35
C PHE A 27 16.21 13.12 7.44
N LEU A 28 16.03 12.14 8.32
CA LEU A 28 14.74 11.51 8.55
C LEU A 28 13.82 12.47 9.28
N ARG A 29 12.77 12.91 8.62
CA ARG A 29 11.75 13.79 9.20
C ARG A 29 11.06 13.15 10.40
N ASN A 30 10.68 13.97 11.37
CA ASN A 30 9.73 13.54 12.39
C ASN A 30 8.34 13.41 11.74
N LEU A 31 7.64 12.30 11.99
CA LEU A 31 6.27 12.11 11.46
C LEU A 31 5.30 13.19 11.92
N LYS A 32 5.48 13.72 13.13
CA LYS A 32 4.70 14.87 13.63
C LYS A 32 4.85 16.14 12.81
N SER A 33 5.88 16.25 11.99
CA SER A 33 6.03 17.42 11.10
C SER A 33 4.91 17.54 10.06
N TYR A 34 4.20 16.44 9.78
CA TYR A 34 3.01 16.44 8.91
C TYR A 34 1.73 16.83 9.67
N GLY A 35 1.68 16.61 10.98
CA GLY A 35 0.55 16.79 11.89
C GLY A 35 0.56 15.68 12.95
N ASP A 36 -0.23 15.85 13.99
CA ASP A 36 -0.16 15.00 15.19
C ASP A 36 -0.81 13.62 15.00
N THR A 37 -1.70 13.47 14.02
CA THR A 37 -2.54 12.28 13.90
C THR A 37 -2.28 11.53 12.60
N VAL A 38 -2.12 10.22 12.71
CA VAL A 38 -2.04 9.27 11.62
C VAL A 38 -3.32 8.46 11.54
N ILE A 39 -3.98 8.50 10.38
CA ILE A 39 -5.10 7.62 10.06
C ILE A 39 -4.56 6.40 9.32
N ILE A 40 -4.95 5.20 9.74
CA ILE A 40 -4.60 3.96 9.05
C ILE A 40 -5.82 3.08 8.83
N THR A 41 -6.04 2.69 7.58
CA THR A 41 -7.11 1.78 7.18
C THR A 41 -6.60 0.34 7.10
N GLY A 42 -7.42 -0.64 7.53
CA GLY A 42 -7.02 -2.05 7.52
C GLY A 42 -5.88 -2.35 8.51
N CYS A 43 -5.94 -1.77 9.70
CA CYS A 43 -4.89 -1.79 10.72
C CYS A 43 -4.85 -3.08 11.58
N THR A 44 -5.77 -4.03 11.39
CA THR A 44 -5.93 -5.19 12.29
C THR A 44 -5.14 -6.42 11.86
N ASP A 45 -4.60 -6.46 10.64
CA ASP A 45 -3.84 -7.61 10.13
C ASP A 45 -2.70 -7.18 9.19
N GLY A 46 -1.77 -8.09 8.94
CA GLY A 46 -0.70 -7.98 7.94
C GLY A 46 0.13 -6.68 8.04
N ILE A 47 0.34 -6.03 6.91
CA ILE A 47 1.13 -4.79 6.80
C ILE A 47 0.55 -3.68 7.69
N GLY A 48 -0.78 -3.49 7.67
CA GLY A 48 -1.45 -2.44 8.44
C GLY A 48 -1.25 -2.60 9.95
N LYS A 49 -1.33 -3.83 10.45
CA LYS A 49 -1.03 -4.13 11.85
C LYS A 49 0.41 -3.76 12.20
N SER A 50 1.39 -4.23 11.43
CA SER A 50 2.80 -3.95 11.68
C SER A 50 3.14 -2.45 11.55
N LEU A 51 2.52 -1.74 10.60
CA LEU A 51 2.63 -0.28 10.52
C LEU A 51 2.11 0.39 11.79
N THR A 52 0.97 -0.05 12.33
CA THR A 52 0.39 0.49 13.57
C THR A 52 1.36 0.33 14.75
N TYR A 53 1.98 -0.87 14.90
CA TYR A 53 2.97 -1.13 15.95
C TYR A 53 4.28 -0.35 15.75
N SER A 54 4.62 0.01 14.53
CA SER A 54 5.79 0.84 14.26
C SER A 54 5.50 2.33 14.48
N LEU A 55 4.29 2.80 14.14
CA LEU A 55 3.88 4.20 14.26
C LEU A 55 3.79 4.67 15.72
N ILE A 56 3.35 3.81 16.64
CA ILE A 56 3.22 4.17 18.06
C ILE A 56 4.56 4.62 18.68
N LYS A 57 5.69 4.10 18.17
CA LYS A 57 7.04 4.46 18.60
C LYS A 57 7.43 5.90 18.28
N HIS A 58 6.61 6.60 17.47
CA HIS A 58 6.83 7.99 17.08
C HIS A 58 5.94 8.98 17.83
N ASP A 59 5.21 8.52 18.86
CA ASP A 59 4.33 9.33 19.71
C ASP A 59 3.23 10.11 18.94
N VAL A 60 2.86 9.66 17.74
CA VAL A 60 1.76 10.23 16.96
C VAL A 60 0.42 9.70 17.47
N ASN A 61 -0.63 10.49 17.39
CA ASN A 61 -1.99 9.99 17.62
C ASN A 61 -2.36 9.00 16.50
N LEU A 62 -3.06 7.93 16.84
CA LEU A 62 -3.49 6.89 15.92
C LEU A 62 -5.01 6.86 15.80
N LEU A 63 -5.53 7.02 14.61
CA LEU A 63 -6.92 6.77 14.27
C LEU A 63 -7.00 5.48 13.45
N LEU A 64 -7.39 4.41 14.10
CA LEU A 64 -7.39 3.05 13.57
C LEU A 64 -8.75 2.71 12.99
N ILE A 65 -8.80 2.36 11.69
CA ILE A 65 -10.06 2.06 11.01
C ILE A 65 -10.02 0.63 10.44
N SER A 66 -10.97 -0.20 10.85
CA SER A 66 -11.14 -1.56 10.36
C SER A 66 -12.59 -2.03 10.58
N ARG A 67 -12.99 -3.12 9.91
CA ARG A 67 -14.36 -3.64 9.97
C ARG A 67 -14.68 -4.44 11.24
N ASN A 68 -13.67 -4.97 11.92
CA ASN A 68 -13.87 -5.83 13.09
C ASN A 68 -13.58 -5.05 14.37
N GLU A 69 -14.66 -4.69 15.10
CA GLU A 69 -14.58 -3.93 16.34
C GLU A 69 -13.76 -4.66 17.42
N LYS A 70 -13.96 -5.98 17.56
CA LYS A 70 -13.23 -6.77 18.56
C LYS A 70 -11.72 -6.76 18.30
N GLU A 71 -11.31 -6.92 17.05
CA GLU A 71 -9.89 -6.84 16.67
C GLU A 71 -9.31 -5.43 16.91
N LEU A 72 -10.07 -4.37 16.62
CA LEU A 72 -9.66 -2.99 16.90
C LEU A 72 -9.46 -2.75 18.41
N LYS A 73 -10.39 -3.21 19.25
CA LYS A 73 -10.26 -3.12 20.70
C LYS A 73 -9.04 -3.88 21.22
N ASN A 74 -8.82 -5.11 20.73
CA ASN A 74 -7.68 -5.94 21.10
C ASN A 74 -6.34 -5.27 20.73
N ILE A 75 -6.23 -4.73 19.50
CA ILE A 75 -5.02 -4.02 19.09
C ILE A 75 -4.78 -2.77 19.94
N LYS A 76 -5.82 -1.98 20.25
CA LYS A 76 -5.67 -0.81 21.10
C LYS A 76 -5.15 -1.17 22.49
N VAL A 77 -5.69 -2.21 23.12
CA VAL A 77 -5.23 -2.69 24.42
C VAL A 77 -3.78 -3.15 24.35
N ASP A 78 -3.44 -4.03 23.41
CA ASP A 78 -2.08 -4.58 23.25
C ASP A 78 -1.04 -3.48 22.95
N LEU A 79 -1.40 -2.45 22.17
CA LEU A 79 -0.53 -1.30 21.90
C LEU A 79 -0.22 -0.50 23.17
N LEU A 80 -1.23 -0.25 23.99
CA LEU A 80 -1.07 0.52 25.24
C LEU A 80 -0.29 -0.29 26.29
N GLU A 81 -0.52 -1.59 26.41
CA GLU A 81 0.18 -2.47 27.34
C GLU A 81 1.67 -2.57 27.01
N ARG A 82 2.02 -2.67 25.72
CA ARG A 82 3.42 -2.75 25.27
C ARG A 82 4.17 -1.43 25.28
N ASN A 83 3.45 -0.30 25.30
CA ASN A 83 4.04 1.03 25.18
C ASN A 83 3.56 1.93 26.32
N LYS A 84 3.87 1.59 27.57
CA LYS A 84 3.41 2.31 28.78
C LYS A 84 3.77 3.79 28.79
N ASN A 85 4.84 4.20 28.10
CA ASN A 85 5.28 5.60 28.03
C ASN A 85 4.70 6.37 26.83
N TYR A 86 3.79 5.75 26.07
CA TYR A 86 3.16 6.40 24.92
C TYR A 86 2.30 7.59 25.35
N LYS A 87 2.56 8.75 24.74
CA LYS A 87 1.90 10.02 25.07
C LYS A 87 0.80 10.41 24.09
N GLY A 88 0.66 9.67 22.99
CA GLY A 88 -0.37 9.94 21.99
C GLY A 88 -1.73 9.36 22.38
N ARG A 89 -2.72 9.60 21.53
CA ARG A 89 -4.09 9.10 21.67
C ARG A 89 -4.37 8.02 20.63
N ILE A 90 -5.08 6.96 21.01
CA ILE A 90 -5.53 5.91 20.10
C ILE A 90 -7.05 5.92 20.04
N GLU A 91 -7.60 6.20 18.88
CA GLU A 91 -9.02 6.10 18.59
C GLU A 91 -9.30 5.03 17.55
N CYS A 92 -10.48 4.40 17.66
CA CYS A 92 -10.91 3.33 16.78
C CYS A 92 -12.22 3.71 16.09
N ILE A 93 -12.32 3.38 14.80
CA ILE A 93 -13.56 3.49 14.03
C ILE A 93 -13.84 2.13 13.39
N THR A 94 -14.98 1.55 13.69
CA THR A 94 -15.46 0.36 12.97
C THR A 94 -16.13 0.81 11.69
N PHE A 95 -15.59 0.32 10.54
CA PHE A 95 -16.12 0.64 9.21
C PHE A 95 -15.80 -0.47 8.22
N ASP A 96 -16.81 -0.88 7.43
CA ASP A 96 -16.62 -1.80 6.32
C ASP A 96 -16.47 -1.04 4.99
N TYR A 97 -15.30 -1.13 4.41
CA TYR A 97 -14.96 -0.48 3.14
C TYR A 97 -15.62 -1.14 1.91
N ASN A 98 -16.40 -2.22 2.08
CA ASN A 98 -17.24 -2.75 1.02
C ASN A 98 -18.47 -1.87 0.74
N GLU A 99 -18.78 -0.94 1.65
CA GLU A 99 -19.77 0.11 1.41
C GLU A 99 -19.37 0.98 0.22
N ASN A 100 -20.26 1.07 -0.78
CA ASN A 100 -20.00 1.77 -2.05
C ASN A 100 -20.58 3.19 -2.10
N ASN A 101 -21.27 3.62 -1.04
CA ASN A 101 -21.89 4.94 -0.96
C ASN A 101 -21.01 5.89 -0.15
N PHE A 102 -20.64 7.05 -0.76
CA PHE A 102 -19.86 8.07 -0.07
C PHE A 102 -20.55 8.62 1.20
N SER A 103 -21.89 8.62 1.24
CA SER A 103 -22.62 9.08 2.42
C SER A 103 -22.37 8.22 3.66
N SER A 104 -22.04 6.94 3.51
CA SER A 104 -21.70 6.07 4.66
C SER A 104 -20.42 6.50 5.37
N TYR A 105 -19.53 7.22 4.68
CA TYR A 105 -18.29 7.76 5.26
C TYR A 105 -18.50 8.98 6.17
N LYS A 106 -19.73 9.47 6.33
CA LYS A 106 -20.07 10.62 7.21
C LYS A 106 -19.60 10.39 8.64
N THR A 107 -19.74 9.18 9.16
CA THR A 107 -19.27 8.81 10.52
C THR A 107 -17.75 8.96 10.68
N ILE A 108 -16.99 8.63 9.63
CA ILE A 108 -15.55 8.86 9.60
C ILE A 108 -15.27 10.36 9.52
N GLN A 109 -15.95 11.08 8.63
CA GLN A 109 -15.78 12.53 8.44
C GLN A 109 -15.98 13.31 9.75
N GLU A 110 -17.04 13.06 10.48
CA GLU A 110 -17.33 13.72 11.75
C GLU A 110 -16.25 13.48 12.82
N LYS A 111 -15.64 12.29 12.80
CA LYS A 111 -14.54 11.97 13.73
C LYS A 111 -13.23 12.63 13.33
N ILE A 112 -12.85 12.57 12.04
CA ILE A 112 -11.55 13.11 11.58
C ILE A 112 -11.45 14.62 11.73
N GLN A 113 -12.57 15.36 11.69
CA GLN A 113 -12.60 16.81 11.89
C GLN A 113 -12.08 17.25 13.28
N LYS A 114 -12.06 16.35 14.26
CA LYS A 114 -11.60 16.59 15.64
C LYS A 114 -10.09 16.41 15.82
N PHE A 115 -9.36 16.08 14.73
CA PHE A 115 -7.94 15.75 14.78
C PHE A 115 -7.10 16.60 13.82
N ASP A 116 -5.88 16.91 14.22
CA ASP A 116 -4.86 17.43 13.30
C ASP A 116 -4.28 16.28 12.45
N VAL A 117 -5.03 15.91 11.40
CA VAL A 117 -4.65 14.80 10.51
C VAL A 117 -3.42 15.16 9.72
N GLY A 118 -2.28 14.55 10.05
CA GLY A 118 -1.00 14.74 9.37
C GLY A 118 -0.73 13.71 8.29
N ILE A 119 -1.13 12.48 8.55
CA ILE A 119 -0.81 11.35 7.67
C ILE A 119 -2.07 10.50 7.46
N LEU A 120 -2.35 10.15 6.20
CA LEU A 120 -3.34 9.15 5.82
C LEU A 120 -2.63 7.95 5.21
N ILE A 121 -2.85 6.75 5.75
CA ILE A 121 -2.36 5.48 5.22
C ILE A 121 -3.55 4.67 4.68
N ASN A 122 -3.75 4.72 3.37
CA ASN A 122 -4.69 3.89 2.63
C ASN A 122 -4.08 2.50 2.43
N ASN A 123 -4.32 1.60 3.37
CA ASN A 123 -3.72 0.27 3.38
C ASN A 123 -4.75 -0.85 3.31
N VAL A 124 -6.03 -0.59 3.62
CA VAL A 124 -7.08 -1.63 3.49
C VAL A 124 -7.05 -2.26 2.10
N GLY A 125 -7.22 -3.58 2.04
CA GLY A 125 -7.27 -4.29 0.78
C GLY A 125 -7.72 -5.73 0.93
N VAL A 126 -8.27 -6.26 -0.15
CA VAL A 126 -8.67 -7.66 -0.30
C VAL A 126 -8.13 -8.22 -1.60
N SER A 127 -8.02 -9.54 -1.69
CA SER A 127 -7.57 -10.24 -2.89
C SER A 127 -8.50 -11.41 -3.20
N TYR A 128 -8.21 -12.12 -4.25
CA TYR A 128 -8.89 -13.34 -4.65
C TYR A 128 -8.74 -14.46 -3.58
N PRO A 129 -9.76 -15.31 -3.42
CA PRO A 129 -9.61 -16.51 -2.58
C PRO A 129 -8.51 -17.45 -3.10
N HIS A 130 -8.36 -17.55 -4.40
CA HIS A 130 -7.30 -18.23 -5.15
C HIS A 130 -7.24 -17.66 -6.57
N PRO A 131 -6.23 -17.98 -7.42
CA PRO A 131 -6.20 -17.55 -8.82
C PRO A 131 -7.47 -17.99 -9.56
N LEU A 132 -8.17 -17.05 -10.21
CA LEU A 132 -9.41 -17.27 -10.95
C LEU A 132 -9.29 -16.72 -12.37
N TYR A 133 -9.88 -17.41 -13.34
CA TYR A 133 -10.12 -16.83 -14.65
C TYR A 133 -11.19 -15.74 -14.52
N PHE A 134 -11.12 -14.72 -15.37
CA PHE A 134 -12.06 -13.59 -15.31
C PHE A 134 -13.52 -14.05 -15.50
N HIS A 135 -13.77 -14.96 -16.42
CA HIS A 135 -15.11 -15.48 -16.69
C HIS A 135 -15.68 -16.39 -15.57
N GLU A 136 -14.85 -16.79 -14.60
CA GLU A 136 -15.28 -17.59 -13.43
C GLU A 136 -15.59 -16.70 -12.21
N MET A 137 -15.36 -15.39 -12.33
CA MET A 137 -15.53 -14.49 -11.19
C MET A 137 -17.00 -14.13 -10.98
N GLU A 138 -17.45 -14.26 -9.74
CA GLU A 138 -18.73 -13.71 -9.32
C GLU A 138 -18.68 -12.18 -9.31
N THR A 139 -19.80 -11.54 -9.73
CA THR A 139 -19.92 -10.08 -9.78
C THR A 139 -19.64 -9.44 -8.40
N GLN A 140 -20.12 -10.05 -7.33
CA GLN A 140 -19.91 -9.59 -5.96
C GLN A 140 -18.43 -9.53 -5.58
N LEU A 141 -17.61 -10.46 -6.08
CA LEU A 141 -16.17 -10.42 -5.86
C LEU A 141 -15.52 -9.25 -6.61
N ILE A 142 -15.96 -8.98 -7.85
CA ILE A 142 -15.48 -7.83 -8.64
C ILE A 142 -15.81 -6.53 -7.91
N GLU A 143 -17.07 -6.33 -7.52
CA GLU A 143 -17.52 -5.16 -6.78
C GLU A 143 -16.73 -4.96 -5.50
N ARG A 144 -16.55 -6.01 -4.71
CA ARG A 144 -15.76 -5.96 -3.47
C ARG A 144 -14.31 -5.58 -3.71
N LEU A 145 -13.68 -6.10 -4.77
CA LEU A 145 -12.31 -5.74 -5.12
C LEU A 145 -12.19 -4.26 -5.48
N VAL A 146 -13.16 -3.71 -6.21
CA VAL A 146 -13.22 -2.29 -6.57
C VAL A 146 -13.50 -1.43 -5.34
N ASN A 147 -14.53 -1.76 -4.57
CA ASN A 147 -14.94 -0.97 -3.40
C ASN A 147 -13.83 -0.89 -2.36
N VAL A 148 -13.27 -2.05 -1.96
CA VAL A 148 -12.30 -2.12 -0.87
C VAL A 148 -10.90 -1.67 -1.28
N ASN A 149 -10.44 -1.96 -2.51
CA ASN A 149 -9.07 -1.60 -2.90
C ASN A 149 -8.96 -0.22 -3.56
N LEU A 150 -10.02 0.28 -4.21
CA LEU A 150 -9.97 1.50 -5.02
C LEU A 150 -10.82 2.62 -4.43
N LEU A 151 -12.15 2.45 -4.37
CA LEU A 151 -13.08 3.49 -3.93
C LEU A 151 -12.82 3.92 -2.49
N SER A 152 -12.46 2.98 -1.59
CA SER A 152 -12.07 3.30 -0.22
C SER A 152 -10.95 4.33 -0.17
N SER A 153 -9.92 4.16 -1.00
CA SER A 153 -8.77 5.07 -1.07
C SER A 153 -9.16 6.44 -1.61
N TYR A 154 -10.04 6.49 -2.64
CA TYR A 154 -10.53 7.76 -3.18
C TYR A 154 -11.36 8.52 -2.15
N TYR A 155 -12.30 7.85 -1.48
CA TYR A 155 -13.19 8.48 -0.50
C TYR A 155 -12.42 8.94 0.74
N MET A 156 -11.53 8.11 1.30
CA MET A 156 -10.69 8.52 2.42
C MET A 156 -9.79 9.71 2.08
N THR A 157 -9.21 9.73 0.88
CA THR A 157 -8.42 10.86 0.40
C THR A 157 -9.28 12.12 0.31
N LYS A 158 -10.46 12.04 -0.30
CA LYS A 158 -11.41 13.17 -0.41
C LYS A 158 -11.79 13.74 0.95
N LEU A 159 -11.97 12.90 1.97
CA LEU A 159 -12.31 13.34 3.32
C LEU A 159 -11.16 14.09 4.01
N VAL A 160 -9.92 13.65 3.81
CA VAL A 160 -8.75 14.20 4.52
C VAL A 160 -8.16 15.42 3.84
N LEU A 161 -8.26 15.52 2.52
CA LEU A 161 -7.66 16.60 1.73
C LEU A 161 -8.02 18.02 2.22
N PRO A 162 -9.28 18.38 2.55
CA PRO A 162 -9.60 19.74 3.01
C PRO A 162 -8.81 20.13 4.26
N ILE A 163 -8.57 19.17 5.18
CA ILE A 163 -7.81 19.40 6.41
C ILE A 163 -6.33 19.68 6.06
N MET A 164 -5.74 18.87 5.18
CA MET A 164 -4.34 19.00 4.79
C MET A 164 -4.09 20.24 3.93
N ILE A 165 -5.00 20.58 3.00
CA ILE A 165 -4.92 21.77 2.15
C ILE A 165 -4.94 23.05 3.00
N LYS A 166 -5.87 23.13 3.97
CA LYS A 166 -5.99 24.29 4.87
C LYS A 166 -4.68 24.59 5.61
N LYS A 167 -3.95 23.57 6.03
CA LYS A 167 -2.68 23.72 6.77
C LYS A 167 -1.43 23.65 5.89
N LYS A 168 -1.59 23.43 4.57
CA LYS A 168 -0.50 23.31 3.58
C LYS A 168 0.59 22.32 4.01
N LYS A 169 0.19 21.21 4.58
CA LYS A 169 1.09 20.09 4.92
C LYS A 169 0.33 18.78 5.12
N GLY A 170 0.96 17.67 4.75
CA GLY A 170 0.43 16.34 4.93
C GLY A 170 1.22 15.29 4.18
N LEU A 171 0.94 14.02 4.49
CA LEU A 171 1.44 12.87 3.75
C LEU A 171 0.27 11.90 3.52
N ILE A 172 0.06 11.50 2.27
CA ILE A 172 -0.88 10.43 1.93
C ILE A 172 -0.09 9.26 1.35
N LEU A 173 -0.20 8.12 2.01
CA LEU A 173 0.39 6.86 1.60
C LEU A 173 -0.68 5.93 1.07
N TYR A 174 -0.45 5.36 -0.11
CA TYR A 174 -1.24 4.29 -0.69
C TYR A 174 -0.45 2.98 -0.66
N THR A 175 -1.09 1.90 -0.20
CA THR A 175 -0.57 0.54 -0.32
C THR A 175 -1.17 -0.11 -1.57
N SER A 176 -0.45 -0.03 -2.68
CA SER A 176 -0.78 -0.73 -3.90
C SER A 176 -0.22 -2.16 -3.84
N SER A 177 0.36 -2.65 -4.91
CA SER A 177 1.00 -3.97 -4.98
C SER A 177 2.05 -3.98 -6.08
N GLY A 178 3.08 -4.81 -5.93
CA GLY A 178 4.06 -5.04 -7.00
C GLY A 178 3.46 -5.60 -8.29
N VAL A 179 2.24 -6.16 -8.24
CA VAL A 179 1.52 -6.59 -9.45
C VAL A 179 1.27 -5.46 -10.44
N SER A 180 1.12 -4.21 -9.96
CA SER A 180 0.99 -3.02 -10.81
C SER A 180 2.28 -2.66 -11.57
N ALA A 181 3.42 -3.16 -11.12
CA ALA A 181 4.70 -2.94 -11.79
C ALA A 181 5.14 -4.13 -12.66
N LEU A 182 4.36 -5.22 -12.70
CA LEU A 182 4.62 -6.39 -13.54
C LEU A 182 4.02 -6.20 -14.92
N GLN A 183 4.59 -6.86 -15.91
CA GLN A 183 4.16 -6.79 -17.32
C GLN A 183 2.75 -7.36 -17.54
N SER A 184 2.33 -8.34 -16.72
CA SER A 184 0.98 -8.88 -16.68
C SER A 184 0.73 -9.62 -15.36
N SER A 185 -0.54 -9.83 -15.01
CA SER A 185 -0.94 -10.58 -13.82
C SER A 185 -2.16 -11.46 -14.14
N PRO A 186 -1.96 -12.54 -14.94
CA PRO A 186 -3.05 -13.44 -15.30
C PRO A 186 -3.66 -14.07 -14.05
N LEU A 187 -4.95 -14.43 -14.12
CA LEU A 187 -5.74 -14.99 -13.01
C LEU A 187 -5.89 -14.09 -11.77
N TYR A 188 -5.38 -12.86 -11.82
CA TYR A 188 -5.56 -11.77 -10.84
C TYR A 188 -5.95 -10.45 -11.54
N THR A 189 -6.63 -10.53 -12.66
CA THR A 189 -6.88 -9.42 -13.60
C THR A 189 -7.47 -8.18 -12.92
N ILE A 190 -8.58 -8.33 -12.19
CA ILE A 190 -9.24 -7.21 -11.49
C ILE A 190 -8.37 -6.70 -10.34
N TYR A 191 -7.73 -7.59 -9.57
CA TYR A 191 -6.84 -7.14 -8.50
C TYR A 191 -5.68 -6.30 -9.04
N ALA A 192 -5.05 -6.73 -10.13
CA ALA A 192 -3.97 -5.99 -10.77
C ALA A 192 -4.46 -4.63 -11.29
N SER A 193 -5.60 -4.59 -11.97
CA SER A 193 -6.16 -3.35 -12.53
C SER A 193 -6.50 -2.32 -11.45
N VAL A 194 -7.13 -2.72 -10.33
CA VAL A 194 -7.45 -1.78 -9.25
C VAL A 194 -6.19 -1.29 -8.52
N LYS A 195 -5.15 -2.14 -8.41
CA LYS A 195 -3.87 -1.74 -7.81
C LYS A 195 -3.06 -0.81 -8.72
N ASP A 196 -3.16 -0.99 -10.04
CA ASP A 196 -2.55 -0.07 -11.01
C ASP A 196 -3.30 1.26 -11.08
N ALA A 197 -4.63 1.25 -11.00
CA ALA A 197 -5.43 2.47 -10.90
C ALA A 197 -5.02 3.35 -9.70
N ILE A 198 -4.69 2.75 -8.55
CA ILE A 198 -4.15 3.47 -7.39
C ILE A 198 -2.79 4.10 -7.70
N CYS A 199 -1.92 3.43 -8.46
CA CYS A 199 -0.62 3.99 -8.86
C CYS A 199 -0.82 5.22 -9.77
N SER A 200 -1.70 5.11 -10.76
CA SER A 200 -2.03 6.21 -11.67
C SER A 200 -2.65 7.39 -10.93
N PHE A 201 -3.61 7.12 -10.02
CA PHE A 201 -4.22 8.13 -9.17
C PHE A 201 -3.19 8.86 -8.30
N ALA A 202 -2.32 8.11 -7.61
CA ALA A 202 -1.28 8.68 -6.75
C ALA A 202 -0.31 9.58 -7.52
N ASN A 203 0.09 9.18 -8.74
CA ASN A 203 0.95 9.98 -9.60
C ASN A 203 0.30 11.31 -9.97
N SER A 204 -0.94 11.29 -10.46
CA SER A 204 -1.66 12.49 -10.89
C SER A 204 -1.89 13.42 -9.69
N LEU A 205 -2.39 12.87 -8.58
CA LEU A 205 -2.66 13.62 -7.36
C LEU A 205 -1.41 14.27 -6.76
N SER A 206 -0.24 13.66 -6.93
CA SER A 206 1.03 14.22 -6.44
C SER A 206 1.41 15.53 -7.12
N VAL A 207 1.00 15.72 -8.38
CA VAL A 207 1.22 16.94 -9.14
C VAL A 207 0.24 18.03 -8.68
N GLU A 208 -1.06 17.67 -8.55
CA GLU A 208 -2.10 18.59 -8.11
C GLU A 208 -1.84 19.16 -6.71
N LEU A 209 -1.31 18.32 -5.79
CA LEU A 209 -1.13 18.69 -4.39
C LEU A 209 0.23 19.31 -4.06
N LYS A 210 1.09 19.49 -5.06
CA LYS A 210 2.43 20.06 -4.87
C LYS A 210 2.38 21.48 -4.29
N GLU A 211 1.48 22.32 -4.77
CA GLU A 211 1.31 23.69 -4.29
C GLU A 211 0.84 23.78 -2.82
N TYR A 212 0.20 22.72 -2.33
CA TYR A 212 -0.26 22.62 -0.93
C TYR A 212 0.77 21.94 -0.01
N ASN A 213 1.98 21.65 -0.51
CA ASN A 213 3.03 20.95 0.24
C ASN A 213 2.54 19.64 0.88
N ILE A 214 1.63 18.92 0.20
CA ILE A 214 1.15 17.61 0.57
C ILE A 214 1.93 16.57 -0.21
N GLN A 215 2.54 15.63 0.51
CA GLN A 215 3.32 14.56 -0.10
C GLN A 215 2.45 13.35 -0.39
N ILE A 216 2.69 12.73 -1.54
CA ILE A 216 2.03 11.48 -1.95
C ILE A 216 3.09 10.40 -2.09
N GLN A 217 2.83 9.24 -1.51
CA GLN A 217 3.62 8.03 -1.70
C GLN A 217 2.69 6.86 -2.05
N CYS A 218 3.10 6.05 -3.01
CA CYS A 218 2.42 4.80 -3.37
C CYS A 218 3.41 3.65 -3.24
N HIS A 219 3.23 2.84 -2.20
CA HIS A 219 4.08 1.69 -1.95
C HIS A 219 3.57 0.46 -2.69
N ILE A 220 4.46 -0.22 -3.42
CA ILE A 220 4.19 -1.41 -4.23
C ILE A 220 4.91 -2.64 -3.65
N PRO A 221 4.39 -3.22 -2.52
CA PRO A 221 4.94 -4.47 -1.99
C PRO A 221 4.73 -5.63 -2.96
N LEU A 222 5.73 -6.52 -3.07
CA LEU A 222 5.54 -7.87 -3.56
C LEU A 222 5.05 -8.77 -2.42
N PHE A 223 5.40 -10.05 -2.45
CA PHE A 223 4.95 -10.99 -1.42
C PHE A 223 5.53 -10.67 -0.04
N ILE A 224 4.66 -10.66 0.96
CA ILE A 224 4.98 -10.50 2.39
C ILE A 224 4.27 -11.63 3.14
N VAL A 225 4.84 -12.11 4.23
CA VAL A 225 4.25 -13.16 5.07
C VAL A 225 2.99 -12.61 5.75
N THR A 226 1.83 -12.79 5.13
CA THR A 226 0.53 -12.32 5.63
C THR A 226 -0.56 -13.37 5.37
N LYS A 227 -1.71 -13.22 6.02
CA LYS A 227 -2.89 -14.03 5.69
C LYS A 227 -3.35 -13.80 4.24
N LEU A 228 -3.21 -12.57 3.74
CA LEU A 228 -3.60 -12.22 2.36
C LEU A 228 -2.76 -12.98 1.32
N SER A 229 -1.44 -13.04 1.49
CA SER A 229 -0.53 -13.75 0.58
C SER A 229 -0.55 -15.27 0.77
N LYS A 230 -1.06 -15.75 1.93
CA LYS A 230 -1.03 -17.16 2.36
C LYS A 230 0.37 -17.77 2.50
N ILE A 231 1.42 -16.96 2.45
CA ILE A 231 2.82 -17.37 2.66
C ILE A 231 3.09 -17.39 4.15
N ARG A 232 3.73 -18.47 4.63
CA ARG A 232 4.00 -18.68 6.05
C ARG A 232 5.47 -18.54 6.44
N LYS A 233 6.39 -18.69 5.49
CA LYS A 233 7.84 -18.63 5.74
C LYS A 233 8.44 -17.38 5.13
N ALA A 234 9.18 -16.63 5.93
CA ALA A 234 9.94 -15.48 5.47
C ALA A 234 11.19 -15.92 4.71
N SER A 235 11.64 -15.09 3.79
CA SER A 235 12.91 -15.20 3.09
C SER A 235 13.44 -13.81 2.75
N LEU A 236 14.60 -13.73 2.17
CA LEU A 236 15.18 -12.46 1.71
C LEU A 236 14.23 -11.69 0.77
N PHE A 237 13.50 -12.41 -0.09
CA PHE A 237 12.57 -11.86 -1.07
C PHE A 237 11.12 -11.81 -0.59
N VAL A 238 10.83 -12.40 0.56
CA VAL A 238 9.49 -12.41 1.19
C VAL A 238 9.66 -12.00 2.65
N PRO A 239 9.69 -10.70 2.96
CA PRO A 239 9.90 -10.22 4.33
C PRO A 239 8.71 -10.53 5.23
N THR A 240 8.94 -10.45 6.55
CA THR A 240 7.86 -10.36 7.51
C THR A 240 7.14 -9.01 7.39
N PRO A 241 5.88 -8.89 7.86
CA PRO A 241 5.17 -7.62 7.91
C PRO A 241 5.95 -6.53 8.67
N ASP A 242 6.66 -6.90 9.75
CA ASP A 242 7.42 -5.96 10.57
C ASP A 242 8.64 -5.42 9.82
N MET A 243 9.42 -6.26 9.16
CA MET A 243 10.55 -5.83 8.31
C MET A 243 10.09 -4.87 7.20
N TYR A 244 8.93 -5.16 6.61
CA TYR A 244 8.36 -4.29 5.60
C TYR A 244 7.89 -2.96 6.20
N ALA A 245 7.18 -3.00 7.34
CA ALA A 245 6.69 -1.81 8.03
C ALA A 245 7.82 -0.86 8.43
N GLU A 246 8.94 -1.37 8.96
CA GLU A 246 10.12 -0.57 9.27
C GLU A 246 10.68 0.14 8.03
N SER A 247 10.79 -0.58 6.90
CA SER A 247 11.22 -0.01 5.62
C SER A 247 10.24 1.06 5.13
N ALA A 248 8.93 0.82 5.28
CA ALA A 248 7.88 1.76 4.89
C ALA A 248 7.90 3.04 5.75
N ILE A 249 8.02 2.92 7.06
CA ILE A 249 8.14 4.07 7.98
C ILE A 249 9.40 4.88 7.65
N LYS A 250 10.54 4.20 7.43
CA LYS A 250 11.75 4.89 7.00
C LYS A 250 11.50 5.70 5.73
N LYS A 251 10.84 5.10 4.73
CA LYS A 251 10.52 5.78 3.47
C LYS A 251 9.58 6.98 3.66
N MET A 252 8.57 6.87 4.52
CA MET A 252 7.70 8.00 4.87
C MET A 252 8.48 9.14 5.51
N ARG A 253 9.48 8.85 6.35
CA ARG A 253 10.35 9.83 7.01
C ARG A 253 11.39 10.45 6.08
N GLU A 254 11.83 9.75 5.05
CA GLU A 254 12.71 10.31 4.00
C GLU A 254 11.99 11.41 3.20
N GLY A 255 10.66 11.32 3.11
CA GLY A 255 9.88 12.18 2.25
C GLY A 255 10.13 11.88 0.76
N ASN A 256 9.68 12.78 -0.09
CA ASN A 256 9.99 12.72 -1.53
C ASN A 256 11.26 13.51 -1.81
N ILE A 257 12.43 12.91 -1.60
CA ILE A 257 13.72 13.53 -1.88
C ILE A 257 13.84 13.86 -3.37
N LEU A 258 13.27 13.00 -4.22
CA LEU A 258 13.15 13.26 -5.66
C LEU A 258 11.66 13.42 -5.98
N PRO A 259 11.23 14.54 -6.58
CA PRO A 259 9.82 14.86 -6.82
C PRO A 259 9.09 13.86 -7.74
N TYR A 260 9.81 12.94 -8.39
CA TYR A 260 9.27 11.98 -9.35
C TYR A 260 9.14 10.54 -8.84
N ASN A 261 9.42 10.27 -7.56
CA ASN A 261 9.42 8.90 -7.05
C ASN A 261 8.19 8.62 -6.14
N VAL A 262 7.00 8.92 -6.66
CA VAL A 262 5.73 8.66 -5.97
C VAL A 262 5.51 7.18 -5.76
N ILE A 263 5.70 6.37 -6.83
CA ILE A 263 5.55 4.92 -6.79
C ILE A 263 6.89 4.29 -6.44
N CYS A 264 6.94 3.56 -5.33
CA CYS A 264 8.17 2.88 -4.93
C CYS A 264 7.89 1.63 -4.10
N SER A 265 8.82 0.68 -4.10
CA SER A 265 8.86 -0.35 -3.08
C SER A 265 9.84 0.08 -1.98
N PRO A 266 9.40 0.27 -0.71
CA PRO A 266 10.31 0.63 0.37
C PRO A 266 11.31 -0.49 0.71
N TYR A 267 10.93 -1.76 0.52
CA TYR A 267 11.81 -2.90 0.77
C TYR A 267 12.72 -3.16 -0.43
N VAL A 268 14.03 -3.13 -0.20
CA VAL A 268 15.05 -3.14 -1.27
C VAL A 268 14.98 -4.38 -2.16
N PHE A 269 14.76 -5.57 -1.58
CA PHE A 269 14.71 -6.81 -2.35
C PHE A 269 13.47 -6.91 -3.24
N HIS A 270 12.36 -6.25 -2.88
CA HIS A 270 11.22 -6.09 -3.78
C HIS A 270 11.57 -5.20 -4.99
N LYS A 271 12.38 -4.14 -4.82
CA LYS A 271 12.87 -3.34 -5.96
C LYS A 271 13.68 -4.19 -6.92
N VAL A 272 14.59 -5.01 -6.37
CA VAL A 272 15.43 -5.92 -7.17
C VAL A 272 14.55 -6.92 -7.92
N GLN A 273 13.56 -7.53 -7.26
CA GLN A 273 12.65 -8.48 -7.92
C GLN A 273 11.84 -7.82 -9.04
N ILE A 274 11.25 -6.63 -8.80
CA ILE A 274 10.49 -5.89 -9.82
C ILE A 274 11.38 -5.58 -11.01
N TYR A 275 12.62 -5.12 -10.77
CA TYR A 275 13.59 -4.87 -11.84
C TYR A 275 13.87 -6.13 -12.65
N LEU A 276 14.19 -7.24 -11.98
CA LEU A 276 14.47 -8.52 -12.64
C LEU A 276 13.27 -9.01 -13.48
N TYR A 277 12.05 -8.93 -12.95
CA TYR A 277 10.84 -9.33 -13.68
C TYR A 277 10.62 -8.49 -14.94
N ASN A 278 10.92 -7.20 -14.89
CA ASN A 278 10.79 -6.33 -16.06
C ASN A 278 11.93 -6.44 -17.08
N CYS A 279 13.05 -7.09 -16.71
CA CYS A 279 14.11 -7.45 -17.67
C CYS A 279 13.75 -8.67 -18.53
N PHE A 280 12.77 -9.48 -18.14
CA PHE A 280 12.34 -10.62 -18.95
C PHE A 280 11.55 -10.18 -20.17
N PRO A 281 11.73 -10.85 -21.34
CA PRO A 281 10.85 -10.66 -22.48
C PRO A 281 9.39 -10.94 -22.11
N LYS A 282 8.47 -10.04 -22.50
CA LYS A 282 7.07 -10.09 -22.07
C LYS A 282 6.41 -11.45 -22.32
N PHE A 283 6.64 -12.04 -23.50
CA PHE A 283 6.02 -13.32 -23.87
C PHE A 283 6.47 -14.47 -22.94
N LEU A 284 7.76 -14.48 -22.53
CA LEU A 284 8.26 -15.48 -21.58
C LEU A 284 7.67 -15.26 -20.20
N PHE A 285 7.61 -14.01 -19.76
CA PHE A 285 6.98 -13.66 -18.49
C PHE A 285 5.52 -14.11 -18.44
N ASP A 286 4.75 -13.85 -19.49
CA ASP A 286 3.34 -14.22 -19.60
C ASP A 286 3.13 -15.74 -19.52
N VAL A 287 3.94 -16.51 -20.24
CA VAL A 287 3.86 -17.99 -20.23
C VAL A 287 4.21 -18.55 -18.85
N VAL A 288 5.32 -18.10 -18.27
CA VAL A 288 5.80 -18.61 -16.97
C VAL A 288 4.84 -18.22 -15.85
N SER A 289 4.37 -16.96 -15.82
CA SER A 289 3.45 -16.47 -14.78
C SER A 289 2.11 -17.20 -14.86
N LEU A 290 1.54 -17.37 -16.06
CA LEU A 290 0.30 -18.11 -16.25
C LEU A 290 0.43 -19.59 -15.83
N ALA A 291 1.50 -20.26 -16.22
CA ALA A 291 1.77 -21.66 -15.85
C ALA A 291 1.91 -21.83 -14.33
N SER A 292 2.66 -20.94 -13.69
CA SER A 292 2.84 -20.92 -12.23
C SER A 292 1.50 -20.74 -11.50
N LEU A 293 0.70 -19.74 -11.92
CA LEU A 293 -0.58 -19.43 -11.28
C LEU A 293 -1.65 -20.50 -11.53
N LYS A 294 -1.63 -21.17 -12.69
CA LYS A 294 -2.44 -22.39 -12.92
C LYS A 294 -2.09 -23.48 -11.90
N GLY A 295 -0.81 -23.70 -11.62
CA GLY A 295 -0.38 -24.65 -10.60
C GLY A 295 -0.88 -24.29 -9.19
N VAL A 296 -0.82 -23.00 -8.82
CA VAL A 296 -1.36 -22.52 -7.54
C VAL A 296 -2.88 -22.74 -7.48
N ARG A 297 -3.60 -22.41 -8.57
CA ARG A 297 -5.04 -22.64 -8.69
C ARG A 297 -5.42 -24.11 -8.48
N GLN A 298 -4.76 -25.02 -9.18
CA GLN A 298 -5.02 -26.46 -9.05
C GLN A 298 -4.85 -26.96 -7.62
N LYS A 299 -3.78 -26.52 -6.93
CA LYS A 299 -3.57 -26.86 -5.51
C LYS A 299 -4.68 -26.32 -4.62
N ALA A 300 -5.16 -25.11 -4.89
CA ALA A 300 -6.26 -24.51 -4.12
C ALA A 300 -7.57 -25.28 -4.31
N LEU A 301 -7.94 -25.60 -5.55
CA LEU A 301 -9.15 -26.39 -5.87
C LEU A 301 -9.12 -27.78 -5.25
N LYS A 302 -7.98 -28.50 -5.35
CA LYS A 302 -7.82 -29.81 -4.70
C LYS A 302 -7.98 -29.75 -3.18
N LYS A 303 -7.59 -28.63 -2.56
CA LYS A 303 -7.77 -28.45 -1.12
C LYS A 303 -9.24 -28.20 -0.76
N MET A 304 -9.97 -27.44 -1.58
CA MET A 304 -11.41 -27.19 -1.36
C MET A 304 -12.22 -28.47 -1.46
N MET A 305 -12.00 -29.30 -2.49
CA MET A 305 -12.66 -30.60 -2.64
C MET A 305 -12.41 -31.59 -1.48
N LYS A 306 -11.32 -31.42 -0.72
CA LYS A 306 -11.02 -32.27 0.45
C LYS A 306 -11.63 -31.76 1.75
N SER A 307 -12.15 -30.53 1.75
CA SER A 307 -12.77 -29.88 2.92
C SER A 307 -14.31 -29.93 2.88
N GLU A 308 -14.88 -30.34 1.75
CA GLU A 308 -16.27 -30.78 1.57
C GLU A 308 -16.42 -32.25 1.90
#